data_f9a5596984dd7c99b9fa1b474bfca541
#
_entry.id   f9a5596984dd7c99b9fa1b474bfca541
#
_cell.length_a   1.000
_cell.length_b   1.000
_cell.length_c   1.000
_cell.angle_alpha   90.00
_cell.angle_beta   90.00
_cell.angle_gamma   90.00
#
_symmetry.space_group_name_H-M   'P 1'
#
loop_
_entity.id
_entity.type
_entity.pdbx_description
1 polymer ?
#
loop_
_entity_poly.entity_id
_entity_poly.type
_entity_poly.pdbx_seq_one_letter_code
_entity_poly.pdbx_strand_id
1 'polypeptide(L)'
;MERFYILLLIKIKKMKKMILSLTLGLGLALGVNAQEKGDFYVGTGDISNTAWTEWSISPTVGYGITDKLMVGLNVSQADSTADQVVDVHARYYVKGYFVYASAPNLETENLSLGLGKMFTIHKGIFVDPKVVYNTSEKTTNLMLGVGLKF
;
A
#
# COMPACT_ATOMS: atom_id res chain seq x y z
N MET A 1 28.93 19.59 10.25
CA MET A 1 28.25 18.37 9.76
C MET A 1 26.79 18.26 10.21
N GLU A 2 26.45 18.51 11.46
CA GLU A 2 25.06 18.39 11.97
C GLU A 2 24.02 19.26 11.27
N ARG A 3 24.37 20.52 10.95
CA ARG A 3 23.45 21.43 10.21
C ARG A 3 23.08 20.92 8.82
N PHE A 4 24.00 20.25 8.16
CA PHE A 4 23.76 19.69 6.83
C PHE A 4 22.79 18.50 6.89
N TYR A 5 22.91 17.63 7.91
CA TYR A 5 21.99 16.54 8.16
C TYR A 5 20.57 17.01 8.48
N ILE A 6 20.44 18.04 9.30
CA ILE A 6 19.13 18.60 9.66
C ILE A 6 18.44 19.21 8.44
N LEU A 7 19.15 19.94 7.60
CA LEU A 7 18.61 20.52 6.36
C LEU A 7 18.20 19.42 5.35
N LEU A 8 18.98 18.36 5.26
CA LEU A 8 18.67 17.22 4.41
C LEU A 8 17.38 16.50 4.87
N LEU A 9 17.23 16.27 6.17
CA LEU A 9 16.04 15.65 6.76
C LEU A 9 14.79 16.50 6.56
N ILE A 10 14.90 17.83 6.70
CA ILE A 10 13.77 18.74 6.46
C ILE A 10 13.37 18.71 4.97
N LYS A 11 14.34 18.69 4.07
CA LYS A 11 14.11 18.62 2.62
C LYS A 11 13.42 17.32 2.22
N ILE A 12 13.84 16.19 2.80
CA ILE A 12 13.23 14.87 2.59
C ILE A 12 11.79 14.83 3.12
N LYS A 13 11.52 15.38 4.31
CA LYS A 13 10.15 15.47 4.86
C LYS A 13 9.23 16.32 4.00
N LYS A 14 9.71 17.45 3.46
CA LYS A 14 8.92 18.28 2.53
C LYS A 14 8.65 17.57 1.21
N MET A 15 9.63 16.87 0.65
CA MET A 15 9.45 16.08 -0.57
C MET A 15 8.41 14.95 -0.39
N LYS A 16 8.42 14.25 0.73
CA LYS A 16 7.40 13.21 1.04
C LYS A 16 5.98 13.77 1.01
N LYS A 17 5.75 14.91 1.66
CA LYS A 17 4.44 15.57 1.68
C LYS A 17 4.01 16.04 0.28
N MET A 18 4.95 16.56 -0.51
CA MET A 18 4.67 17.05 -1.86
C MET A 18 4.37 15.91 -2.84
N ILE A 19 5.11 14.81 -2.76
CA ILE A 19 4.84 13.61 -3.57
C ILE A 19 3.48 13.02 -3.19
N LEU A 20 3.18 12.91 -1.90
CA LEU A 20 1.91 12.40 -1.42
C LEU A 20 0.72 13.26 -1.89
N SER A 21 0.84 14.59 -1.80
CA SER A 21 -0.23 15.50 -2.25
C SER A 21 -0.40 15.51 -3.77
N LEU A 22 0.71 15.41 -4.52
CA LEU A 22 0.68 15.33 -5.99
C LEU A 22 0.05 14.01 -6.47
N THR A 23 0.40 12.90 -5.82
CA THR A 23 -0.15 11.58 -6.13
C THR A 23 -1.64 11.53 -5.81
N LEU A 24 -2.05 12.12 -4.68
CA LEU A 24 -3.46 12.21 -4.31
C LEU A 24 -4.26 13.09 -5.28
N GLY A 25 -3.69 14.23 -5.70
CA GLY A 25 -4.32 15.15 -6.66
C GLY A 25 -4.46 14.57 -8.06
N LEU A 26 -3.41 13.92 -8.57
CA LEU A 26 -3.44 13.24 -9.88
C LEU A 26 -4.37 12.02 -9.88
N GLY A 27 -4.40 11.27 -8.78
CA GLY A 27 -5.25 10.09 -8.64
C GLY A 27 -6.75 10.40 -8.68
N LEU A 28 -7.17 11.59 -8.28
CA LEU A 28 -8.58 11.99 -8.37
C LEU A 28 -9.02 12.33 -9.80
N ALA A 29 -8.08 12.68 -10.67
CA ALA A 29 -8.36 13.09 -12.06
C ALA A 29 -8.34 11.93 -13.07
N LEU A 30 -7.72 10.80 -12.73
CA LEU A 30 -7.56 9.67 -13.64
C LEU A 30 -8.71 8.67 -13.49
N GLY A 31 -9.21 8.19 -14.62
CA GLY A 31 -10.29 7.19 -14.69
C GLY A 31 -9.93 5.89 -13.96
N VAL A 32 -10.94 5.29 -13.37
CA VAL A 32 -10.81 4.07 -12.57
C VAL A 32 -11.00 2.85 -13.45
N ASN A 33 -9.99 2.01 -13.57
CA ASN A 33 -10.13 0.67 -14.10
C ASN A 33 -10.36 -0.30 -12.95
N ALA A 34 -11.43 -1.08 -13.07
CA ALA A 34 -11.72 -2.14 -12.11
C ALA A 34 -10.72 -3.29 -12.23
N GLN A 35 -10.58 -4.06 -11.18
CA GLN A 35 -9.91 -5.34 -11.16
C GLN A 35 -10.60 -6.30 -12.15
N GLU A 36 -9.83 -7.10 -12.90
CA GLU A 36 -10.34 -8.17 -13.75
C GLU A 36 -9.90 -9.54 -13.20
N LYS A 37 -10.72 -10.55 -13.50
CA LYS A 37 -10.37 -11.94 -13.18
C LYS A 37 -9.12 -12.35 -13.95
N GLY A 38 -8.14 -12.91 -13.24
CA GLY A 38 -6.88 -13.34 -13.81
C GLY A 38 -5.77 -12.29 -13.76
N ASP A 39 -6.06 -11.05 -13.35
CA ASP A 39 -5.05 -10.03 -13.17
C ASP A 39 -4.03 -10.42 -12.11
N PHE A 40 -2.76 -10.29 -12.43
CA PHE A 40 -1.67 -10.32 -11.47
C PHE A 40 -1.31 -8.91 -11.01
N TYR A 41 -1.02 -8.81 -9.75
CA TYR A 41 -0.67 -7.60 -9.07
C TYR A 41 0.67 -7.78 -8.37
N VAL A 42 1.62 -6.89 -8.63
CA VAL A 42 2.89 -6.83 -7.92
C VAL A 42 3.12 -5.39 -7.48
N GLY A 43 3.37 -5.19 -6.20
CA GLY A 43 3.50 -3.85 -5.66
C GLY A 43 4.46 -3.75 -4.50
N THR A 44 4.59 -2.54 -3.98
CA THR A 44 5.51 -2.20 -2.89
C THR A 44 4.89 -2.31 -1.51
N GLY A 45 3.60 -2.62 -1.40
CA GLY A 45 2.87 -2.45 -0.15
C GLY A 45 2.73 -0.97 0.23
N ASP A 46 2.96 -0.63 1.50
CA ASP A 46 2.87 0.76 1.96
C ASP A 46 4.20 1.49 1.84
N ILE A 47 4.24 2.55 1.04
CA ILE A 47 5.40 3.43 0.91
C ILE A 47 5.30 4.70 1.76
N SER A 48 4.17 4.97 2.40
CA SER A 48 3.95 6.20 3.17
C SER A 48 4.75 6.24 4.46
N ASN A 49 4.96 5.08 5.07
CA ASN A 49 5.70 4.90 6.32
C ASN A 49 7.13 4.35 6.12
N THR A 50 7.55 4.17 4.87
CA THR A 50 8.89 3.69 4.59
C THR A 50 9.92 4.75 4.95
N ALA A 51 10.88 4.41 5.80
CA ALA A 51 12.06 5.23 6.02
C ALA A 51 12.96 5.13 4.78
N TRP A 52 13.02 6.19 3.99
CA TRP A 52 13.81 6.22 2.74
C TRP A 52 15.31 5.99 2.95
N THR A 53 15.78 6.05 4.19
CA THR A 53 17.15 5.70 4.60
C THR A 53 17.38 4.22 4.78
N GLU A 54 16.33 3.42 4.95
CA GLU A 54 16.42 1.99 5.31
C GLU A 54 15.79 1.05 4.28
N TRP A 55 15.30 1.54 3.15
CA TRP A 55 14.74 0.74 2.03
C TRP A 55 13.92 -0.48 2.47
N SER A 56 13.08 -0.33 3.49
CA SER A 56 12.16 -1.37 3.88
C SER A 56 10.98 -1.41 2.90
N ILE A 57 11.18 -2.08 1.77
CA ILE A 57 10.10 -2.36 0.82
C ILE A 57 9.36 -3.59 1.34
N SER A 58 8.04 -3.48 1.45
CA SER A 58 7.17 -4.61 1.76
C SER A 58 6.56 -5.13 0.46
N PRO A 59 7.22 -6.07 -0.25
CA PRO A 59 6.71 -6.57 -1.52
C PRO A 59 5.32 -7.19 -1.34
N THR A 60 4.44 -6.84 -2.24
CA THR A 60 3.07 -7.33 -2.28
C THR A 60 2.83 -8.02 -3.61
N VAL A 61 2.23 -9.19 -3.58
CA VAL A 61 1.75 -9.91 -4.76
C VAL A 61 0.28 -10.23 -4.58
N GLY A 62 -0.49 -10.22 -5.65
CA GLY A 62 -1.90 -10.55 -5.61
C GLY A 62 -2.40 -11.13 -6.92
N TYR A 63 -3.54 -11.79 -6.84
CA TYR A 63 -4.21 -12.43 -7.96
C TYR A 63 -5.71 -12.18 -7.93
N GLY A 64 -6.27 -11.77 -9.06
CA GLY A 64 -7.70 -11.57 -9.26
C GLY A 64 -8.44 -12.91 -9.39
N ILE A 65 -9.10 -13.36 -8.32
CA ILE A 65 -9.91 -14.58 -8.34
C ILE A 65 -11.19 -14.36 -9.13
N THR A 66 -11.78 -13.19 -8.99
CA THR A 66 -12.95 -12.75 -9.76
C THR A 66 -12.75 -11.28 -10.16
N ASP A 67 -13.66 -10.73 -10.98
CA ASP A 67 -13.67 -9.31 -11.37
C ASP A 67 -13.83 -8.35 -10.17
N LYS A 68 -14.15 -8.88 -9.01
CA LYS A 68 -14.38 -8.09 -7.79
C LYS A 68 -13.51 -8.51 -6.61
N LEU A 69 -12.93 -9.71 -6.65
CA LEU A 69 -12.17 -10.26 -5.53
C LEU A 69 -10.72 -10.53 -5.93
N MET A 70 -9.81 -9.88 -5.25
CA MET A 70 -8.38 -10.16 -5.30
C MET A 70 -7.90 -10.68 -3.95
N VAL A 71 -7.03 -11.67 -3.97
CA VAL A 71 -6.28 -12.12 -2.80
C VAL A 71 -4.80 -11.94 -3.03
N GLY A 72 -4.05 -11.75 -1.97
CA GLY A 72 -2.63 -11.53 -2.10
C GLY A 72 -1.86 -11.76 -0.81
N LEU A 73 -0.55 -11.66 -0.95
CA LEU A 73 0.42 -11.78 0.12
C LEU A 73 1.26 -10.50 0.17
N ASN A 74 1.55 -10.07 1.37
CA ASN A 74 2.49 -9.00 1.63
C ASN A 74 3.57 -9.51 2.58
N VAL A 75 4.82 -9.25 2.27
CA VAL A 75 5.94 -9.60 3.15
C VAL A 75 6.53 -8.33 3.71
N SER A 76 6.54 -8.19 5.00
CA SER A 76 7.10 -7.04 5.69
C SER A 76 8.15 -7.44 6.72
N GLN A 77 9.06 -6.54 6.99
CA GLN A 77 10.08 -6.68 8.02
C GLN A 77 10.32 -5.32 8.63
N ALA A 78 10.24 -5.21 9.94
CA ALA A 78 10.35 -3.92 10.62
C ALA A 78 11.76 -3.33 10.52
N ASP A 79 12.78 -4.20 10.62
CA ASP A 79 14.18 -3.85 10.43
C ASP A 79 14.99 -5.12 10.04
N SER A 80 16.27 -4.98 9.76
CA SER A 80 17.12 -6.08 9.30
C SER A 80 17.31 -7.23 10.32
N THR A 81 16.94 -7.02 11.58
CA THR A 81 17.05 -8.00 12.68
C THR A 81 15.71 -8.56 13.12
N ALA A 82 14.59 -7.95 12.67
CA ALA A 82 13.25 -8.39 12.99
C ALA A 82 12.85 -9.60 12.16
N ASP A 83 11.93 -10.40 12.70
CA ASP A 83 11.30 -11.49 11.95
C ASP A 83 10.46 -10.97 10.79
N GLN A 84 10.44 -11.72 9.70
CA GLN A 84 9.56 -11.43 8.57
C GLN A 84 8.13 -11.76 8.92
N VAL A 85 7.23 -10.83 8.61
CA VAL A 85 5.78 -11.00 8.76
C VAL A 85 5.18 -11.21 7.38
N VAL A 86 4.42 -12.29 7.22
CA VAL A 86 3.69 -12.60 5.99
C VAL A 86 2.21 -12.32 6.24
N ASP A 87 1.69 -11.30 5.59
CA ASP A 87 0.28 -10.94 5.66
C ASP A 87 -0.46 -11.52 4.48
N VAL A 88 -1.53 -12.24 4.75
CA VAL A 88 -2.53 -12.57 3.72
C VAL A 88 -3.55 -11.45 3.68
N HIS A 89 -3.84 -10.96 2.50
CA HIS A 89 -4.86 -9.91 2.34
C HIS A 89 -5.85 -10.23 1.22
N ALA A 90 -7.03 -9.67 1.36
CA ALA A 90 -8.08 -9.70 0.35
C ALA A 90 -8.58 -8.28 0.07
N ARG A 91 -8.96 -8.05 -1.19
CA ARG A 91 -9.59 -6.80 -1.63
C ARG A 91 -10.86 -7.12 -2.38
N TYR A 92 -11.96 -6.52 -1.98
CA TYR A 92 -13.22 -6.61 -2.69
C TYR A 92 -13.56 -5.26 -3.35
N TYR A 93 -13.66 -5.26 -4.67
CA TYR A 93 -13.81 -4.05 -5.48
C TYR A 93 -15.27 -3.71 -5.73
N VAL A 94 -15.63 -2.45 -5.50
CA VAL A 94 -16.95 -1.89 -5.80
C VAL A 94 -16.77 -0.53 -6.48
N LYS A 95 -17.11 -0.44 -7.76
CA LYS A 95 -17.02 0.83 -8.53
C LYS A 95 -15.66 1.53 -8.41
N GLY A 96 -14.57 0.76 -8.43
CA GLY A 96 -13.20 1.29 -8.36
C GLY A 96 -12.68 1.59 -6.95
N TYR A 97 -13.52 1.51 -5.94
CA TYR A 97 -13.10 1.43 -4.55
C TYR A 97 -12.91 -0.01 -4.15
N PHE A 98 -12.16 -0.26 -3.09
CA PHE A 98 -12.07 -1.59 -2.53
C PHE A 98 -12.17 -1.57 -1.00
N VAL A 99 -12.78 -2.61 -0.47
CA VAL A 99 -12.67 -2.98 0.92
C VAL A 99 -11.45 -3.87 1.05
N TYR A 100 -10.62 -3.61 2.03
CA TYR A 100 -9.38 -4.33 2.33
C TYR A 100 -9.50 -5.07 3.65
N ALA A 101 -9.03 -6.29 3.68
CA ALA A 101 -8.85 -7.05 4.91
C ALA A 101 -7.51 -7.77 4.85
N SER A 102 -6.75 -7.77 5.94
CA SER A 102 -5.53 -8.56 6.08
C SER A 102 -5.40 -9.19 7.45
N ALA A 103 -4.70 -10.33 7.47
CA ALA A 103 -4.37 -11.08 8.65
C ALA A 103 -2.86 -11.34 8.69
N PRO A 104 -2.10 -10.61 9.52
CA PRO A 104 -0.68 -10.85 9.72
C PRO A 104 -0.46 -12.27 10.25
N ASN A 105 0.50 -12.98 9.67
CA ASN A 105 0.84 -14.36 10.04
C ASN A 105 -0.37 -15.33 10.09
N LEU A 106 -1.45 -15.01 9.35
CA LEU A 106 -2.74 -15.76 9.40
C LEU A 106 -3.41 -15.72 10.79
N GLU A 107 -3.04 -14.78 11.63
CA GLU A 107 -3.65 -14.60 12.95
C GLU A 107 -4.95 -13.80 12.85
N THR A 108 -6.06 -14.44 13.17
CA THR A 108 -7.38 -13.79 13.11
C THR A 108 -7.61 -12.77 14.22
N GLU A 109 -6.78 -12.77 15.25
CA GLU A 109 -6.85 -11.81 16.36
C GLU A 109 -6.27 -10.44 15.98
N ASN A 110 -5.42 -10.38 14.95
CA ASN A 110 -4.72 -9.19 14.49
C ASN A 110 -5.22 -8.70 13.13
N LEU A 111 -6.52 -8.70 12.92
CA LEU A 111 -7.11 -8.28 11.65
C LEU A 111 -6.91 -6.78 11.40
N SER A 112 -6.60 -6.45 10.17
CA SER A 112 -6.63 -5.09 9.67
C SER A 112 -7.73 -4.96 8.62
N LEU A 113 -8.57 -3.93 8.77
CA LEU A 113 -9.68 -3.63 7.85
C LEU A 113 -9.45 -2.26 7.23
N GLY A 114 -9.77 -2.11 5.95
CA GLY A 114 -9.53 -0.84 5.28
C GLY A 114 -10.45 -0.57 4.11
N LEU A 115 -10.36 0.67 3.66
CA LEU A 115 -11.00 1.16 2.45
C LEU A 115 -9.95 1.86 1.60
N GLY A 116 -9.99 1.61 0.30
CA GLY A 116 -9.05 2.23 -0.62
C GLY A 116 -9.61 2.38 -2.02
N LYS A 117 -8.79 2.96 -2.87
CA LYS A 117 -9.10 3.13 -4.28
C LYS A 117 -7.84 2.85 -5.10
N MET A 118 -7.97 2.05 -6.15
CA MET A 118 -6.89 1.80 -7.10
C MET A 118 -7.01 2.76 -8.27
N PHE A 119 -5.94 3.46 -8.58
CA PHE A 119 -5.81 4.32 -9.75
C PHE A 119 -4.77 3.74 -10.68
N THR A 120 -5.19 3.32 -11.86
CA THR A 120 -4.26 2.93 -12.93
C THR A 120 -3.79 4.17 -13.66
N ILE A 121 -2.48 4.42 -13.65
CA ILE A 121 -1.88 5.62 -14.24
C ILE A 121 -1.56 5.36 -15.72
N HIS A 122 -0.81 4.30 -16.01
CA HIS A 122 -0.38 3.99 -17.37
C HIS A 122 0.07 2.52 -17.48
N LYS A 123 -0.39 1.80 -18.53
CA LYS A 123 0.08 0.44 -18.86
C LYS A 123 0.20 -0.50 -17.65
N GLY A 124 -0.84 -0.53 -16.81
CA GLY A 124 -0.85 -1.39 -15.63
C GLY A 124 -0.16 -0.81 -14.39
N ILE A 125 0.56 0.31 -14.48
CA ILE A 125 1.07 1.00 -13.28
C ILE A 125 -0.12 1.54 -12.52
N PHE A 126 -0.19 1.24 -11.23
CA PHE A 126 -1.25 1.74 -10.36
C PHE A 126 -0.69 2.37 -9.08
N VAL A 127 -1.54 3.16 -8.47
CA VAL A 127 -1.36 3.71 -7.12
C VAL A 127 -2.62 3.40 -6.32
N ASP A 128 -2.46 2.92 -5.10
CA ASP A 128 -3.58 2.51 -4.26
C ASP A 128 -3.54 3.15 -2.85
N PRO A 129 -3.97 4.42 -2.74
CA PRO A 129 -4.22 5.00 -1.42
C PRO A 129 -5.31 4.22 -0.70
N LYS A 130 -5.07 3.94 0.59
CA LYS A 130 -6.03 3.25 1.46
C LYS A 130 -5.90 3.71 2.90
N VAL A 131 -7.01 3.71 3.60
CA VAL A 131 -7.07 3.89 5.05
C VAL A 131 -7.29 2.52 5.67
N VAL A 132 -6.45 2.14 6.61
CA VAL A 132 -6.48 0.83 7.26
C VAL A 132 -6.57 1.00 8.77
N TYR A 133 -7.52 0.33 9.37
CA TYR A 133 -7.70 0.21 10.80
C TYR A 133 -7.18 -1.13 11.29
N ASN A 134 -6.23 -1.13 12.20
CA ASN A 134 -5.74 -2.33 12.87
C ASN A 134 -6.58 -2.59 14.12
N THR A 135 -7.21 -3.76 14.20
CA THR A 135 -8.13 -4.10 15.30
C THR A 135 -7.42 -4.38 16.61
N SER A 136 -6.19 -4.89 16.57
CA SER A 136 -5.38 -5.21 17.73
C SER A 136 -4.79 -3.93 18.37
N GLU A 137 -4.13 -3.11 17.55
CA GLU A 137 -3.48 -1.89 18.00
C GLU A 137 -4.46 -0.72 18.16
N LYS A 138 -5.69 -0.87 17.64
CA LYS A 138 -6.72 0.19 17.59
C LYS A 138 -6.22 1.48 16.93
N THR A 139 -5.39 1.34 15.92
CA THR A 139 -4.78 2.45 15.17
C THR A 139 -5.36 2.55 13.77
N THR A 140 -5.44 3.76 13.25
CA THR A 140 -5.82 4.04 11.87
C THR A 140 -4.65 4.62 11.12
N ASN A 141 -4.27 4.00 10.01
CA ASN A 141 -3.13 4.40 9.20
C ASN A 141 -3.59 4.73 7.76
N LEU A 142 -3.06 5.82 7.22
CA LEU A 142 -3.14 6.10 5.79
C LEU A 142 -1.95 5.45 5.11
N MET A 143 -2.22 4.58 4.17
CA MET A 143 -1.22 3.82 3.42
C MET A 143 -1.28 4.17 1.93
N LEU A 144 -0.15 4.12 1.26
CA LEU A 144 -0.02 4.34 -0.17
C LEU A 144 0.80 3.22 -0.79
N GLY A 145 0.18 2.43 -1.64
CA GLY A 145 0.86 1.41 -2.45
C GLY A 145 1.12 1.90 -3.87
N VAL A 146 2.13 1.34 -4.49
CA VAL A 146 2.44 1.52 -5.91
C VAL A 146 2.81 0.17 -6.49
N GLY A 147 2.40 -0.11 -7.72
CA GLY A 147 2.74 -1.38 -8.34
C GLY A 147 2.35 -1.49 -9.80
N LEU A 148 2.42 -2.72 -10.28
CA LEU A 148 2.08 -3.12 -11.63
C LEU A 148 0.95 -4.16 -11.59
N LYS A 149 0.03 -4.02 -12.53
CA LYS A 149 -1.05 -4.97 -12.82
C LYS A 149 -0.91 -5.45 -14.27
N PHE A 150 -0.97 -6.75 -14.48
CA PHE A 150 -0.93 -7.38 -15.83
C PHE A 150 -1.96 -8.48 -15.96
#